data_836e8983a48baf72128448f70d27d501
#
_entry.id   836e8983a48baf72128448f70d27d501
#
_cell.length_a   1.000
_cell.length_b   1.000
_cell.length_c   1.000
_cell.angle_alpha   90.00
_cell.angle_beta   90.00
_cell.angle_gamma   90.00
#
_symmetry.space_group_name_H-M   'P 1'
#
loop_
_entity.id
_entity.type
_entity.pdbx_description
1 polymer ?
#
loop_
_entity_poly.entity_id
_entity_poly.type
_entity_poly.pdbx_seq_one_letter_code
_entity_poly.pdbx_strand_id
1 'polypeptide(L)'
;MTEYLWETHMHTSETSRCARSPAAKMVAAYKDAGYHGIVVTDHFLNGYSCMEKDWPWQKRIDGLLKGYLAAREAGEKLGLCVLLGWEYYDQGGDFLTFGLSEAFLRDHDDLCDIPLDEYVRRVRAAGGFVSQAHPYRRAAYLPEQVAVRVDIVDGLEVFNGSHK
;
A
#
# COMPACT_ATOMS: atom_id res chain seq x y z
N MET A 1 8.88 -21.77 -19.09
CA MET A 1 8.08 -20.54 -18.79
C MET A 1 8.96 -19.65 -17.94
N THR A 2 9.04 -18.37 -18.26
CA THR A 2 9.77 -17.40 -17.42
C THR A 2 8.87 -17.05 -16.24
N GLU A 3 9.32 -17.33 -15.01
CA GLU A 3 8.60 -16.94 -13.80
C GLU A 3 8.99 -15.50 -13.43
N TYR A 4 8.01 -14.71 -13.02
CA TYR A 4 8.21 -13.34 -12.57
C TYR A 4 7.82 -13.25 -11.10
N LEU A 5 8.79 -12.87 -10.24
CA LEU A 5 8.56 -12.65 -8.82
C LEU A 5 8.24 -11.17 -8.59
N TRP A 6 7.14 -10.92 -7.86
CA TRP A 6 6.70 -9.59 -7.46
C TRP A 6 6.38 -9.55 -5.98
N GLU A 7 6.85 -8.50 -5.31
CA GLU A 7 6.36 -8.14 -3.98
C GLU A 7 5.20 -7.16 -4.15
N THR A 8 4.07 -7.48 -3.57
CA THR A 8 2.85 -6.68 -3.72
C THR A 8 2.42 -5.98 -2.44
N HIS A 9 3.15 -6.19 -1.33
CA HIS A 9 2.83 -5.57 -0.04
C HIS A 9 4.11 -5.15 0.69
N MET A 10 4.59 -3.94 0.42
CA MET A 10 5.83 -3.41 1.00
C MET A 10 5.65 -2.01 1.57
N HIS A 11 6.19 -1.82 2.78
CA HIS A 11 6.24 -0.53 3.47
C HIS A 11 7.65 0.05 3.51
N THR A 12 7.74 1.39 3.55
CA THR A 12 8.99 2.13 3.63
C THR A 12 9.04 3.00 4.90
N SER A 13 10.24 3.16 5.47
CA SER A 13 10.41 3.99 6.68
C SER A 13 10.22 5.49 6.43
N GLU A 14 10.18 5.92 5.19
CA GLU A 14 9.90 7.29 4.79
C GLU A 14 8.43 7.67 5.02
N THR A 15 7.53 6.67 5.01
CA THR A 15 6.08 6.91 4.95
C THR A 15 5.31 6.16 6.03
N SER A 16 5.68 4.91 6.34
CA SER A 16 4.95 4.04 7.26
C SER A 16 5.65 3.90 8.61
N ARG A 17 4.96 4.15 9.72
CA ARG A 17 5.51 4.06 11.09
C ARG A 17 5.92 2.63 11.49
N CYS A 18 5.36 1.60 10.87
CA CYS A 18 5.72 0.20 11.12
C CYS A 18 7.03 -0.22 10.43
N ALA A 19 7.42 0.47 9.36
CA ALA A 19 8.59 0.13 8.58
C ALA A 19 9.90 0.58 9.25
N ARG A 20 10.96 -0.23 9.09
CA ARG A 20 12.28 0.02 9.69
C ARG A 20 13.37 0.30 8.66
N SER A 21 13.11 -0.02 7.41
CA SER A 21 14.09 0.10 6.33
C SER A 21 13.68 1.16 5.32
N PRO A 22 14.61 1.99 4.86
CA PRO A 22 14.33 2.95 3.81
C PRO A 22 14.10 2.26 2.46
N ALA A 23 13.34 2.92 1.60
CA ALA A 23 12.92 2.43 0.29
C ALA A 23 14.08 1.92 -0.55
N ALA A 24 15.17 2.67 -0.68
CA ALA A 24 16.32 2.28 -1.48
C ALA A 24 16.97 0.97 -1.00
N LYS A 25 17.01 0.74 0.33
CA LYS A 25 17.52 -0.50 0.91
C LYS A 25 16.61 -1.70 0.60
N MET A 26 15.29 -1.48 0.65
CA MET A 26 14.31 -2.51 0.31
C MET A 26 14.41 -2.89 -1.16
N VAL A 27 14.50 -1.92 -2.07
CA VAL A 27 14.69 -2.14 -3.51
C VAL A 27 15.94 -2.98 -3.79
N ALA A 28 17.07 -2.66 -3.18
CA ALA A 28 18.31 -3.42 -3.33
C ALA A 28 18.14 -4.88 -2.85
N ALA A 29 17.50 -5.09 -1.68
CA ALA A 29 17.28 -6.42 -1.13
C ALA A 29 16.37 -7.27 -2.03
N TYR A 30 15.27 -6.72 -2.57
CA TYR A 30 14.39 -7.44 -3.49
C TYR A 30 15.09 -7.73 -4.82
N LYS A 31 15.88 -6.79 -5.34
CA LYS A 31 16.68 -7.04 -6.54
C LYS A 31 17.67 -8.18 -6.34
N ASP A 32 18.41 -8.18 -5.23
CA ASP A 32 19.38 -9.23 -4.88
C ASP A 32 18.70 -10.60 -4.67
N ALA A 33 17.45 -10.59 -4.18
CA ALA A 33 16.62 -11.79 -4.04
C ALA A 33 15.98 -12.29 -5.36
N GLY A 34 16.24 -11.62 -6.50
CA GLY A 34 15.77 -12.05 -7.81
C GLY A 34 14.37 -11.59 -8.18
N TYR A 35 13.80 -10.63 -7.46
CA TYR A 35 12.50 -10.05 -7.81
C TYR A 35 12.59 -9.22 -9.11
N HIS A 36 11.51 -9.22 -9.85
CA HIS A 36 11.35 -8.45 -11.09
C HIS A 36 10.70 -7.10 -10.85
N GLY A 37 9.88 -7.02 -9.81
CA GLY A 37 9.24 -5.78 -9.42
C GLY A 37 8.67 -5.82 -8.01
N ILE A 38 8.33 -4.64 -7.55
CA ILE A 38 7.70 -4.39 -6.25
C ILE A 38 6.57 -3.38 -6.40
N VAL A 39 5.57 -3.46 -5.55
CA VAL A 39 4.59 -2.41 -5.35
C VAL A 39 4.81 -1.80 -3.97
N VAL A 40 5.06 -0.50 -3.92
CA VAL A 40 5.16 0.23 -2.65
C VAL A 40 3.75 0.51 -2.17
N THR A 41 3.37 -0.10 -1.06
CA THR A 41 2.02 -0.03 -0.47
C THR A 41 2.06 0.55 0.93
N ASP A 42 2.74 1.67 1.09
CA ASP A 42 2.79 2.36 2.37
C ASP A 42 1.40 2.66 2.93
N HIS A 43 1.28 2.67 4.26
CA HIS A 43 0.02 3.00 4.93
C HIS A 43 -0.53 4.33 4.45
N PHE A 44 -1.80 4.31 4.04
CA PHE A 44 -2.52 5.50 3.62
C PHE A 44 -2.73 6.48 4.79
N LEU A 45 -3.20 7.67 4.48
CA LEU A 45 -3.31 8.79 5.42
C LEU A 45 -4.30 8.56 6.57
N ASN A 46 -5.19 7.58 6.44
CA ASN A 46 -6.12 7.12 7.48
C ASN A 46 -5.57 5.92 8.29
N GLY A 47 -4.42 5.36 7.89
CA GLY A 47 -3.74 4.25 8.55
C GLY A 47 -2.53 4.67 9.38
N TYR A 48 -1.56 3.77 9.54
CA TYR A 48 -0.37 3.97 10.38
C TYR A 48 0.77 4.71 9.63
N SER A 49 0.42 5.84 9.01
CA SER A 49 1.34 6.68 8.25
C SER A 49 2.13 7.66 9.14
N CYS A 50 3.23 8.21 8.61
CA CYS A 50 4.03 9.25 9.27
C CYS A 50 3.44 10.66 9.09
N MET A 51 2.38 10.83 8.31
CA MET A 51 1.80 12.14 8.00
C MET A 51 0.94 12.66 9.13
N GLU A 52 1.12 13.93 9.50
CA GLU A 52 0.26 14.57 10.49
C GLU A 52 -1.12 14.88 9.88
N LYS A 53 -2.18 14.67 10.65
CA LYS A 53 -3.56 14.79 10.17
C LYS A 53 -3.97 16.23 9.85
N ASP A 54 -3.35 17.20 10.51
CA ASP A 54 -3.60 18.64 10.35
C ASP A 54 -2.85 19.29 9.17
N TRP A 55 -1.99 18.52 8.49
CA TRP A 55 -1.34 19.05 7.29
C TRP A 55 -2.34 19.19 6.14
N PRO A 56 -2.16 20.21 5.28
CA PRO A 56 -2.92 20.33 4.03
C PRO A 56 -2.83 19.06 3.19
N TRP A 57 -3.92 18.69 2.53
CA TRP A 57 -4.02 17.44 1.76
C TRP A 57 -2.83 17.21 0.83
N GLN A 58 -2.49 18.20 0.00
CA GLN A 58 -1.38 18.08 -0.95
C GLN A 58 -0.05 17.79 -0.26
N LYS A 59 0.20 18.38 0.90
CA LYS A 59 1.41 18.11 1.70
C LYS A 59 1.40 16.69 2.27
N ARG A 60 0.24 16.18 2.66
CA ARG A 60 0.09 14.78 3.12
C ARG A 60 0.36 13.81 1.99
N ILE A 61 -0.15 14.09 0.77
CA ILE A 61 0.14 13.29 -0.43
C ILE A 61 1.62 13.35 -0.80
N ASP A 62 2.26 14.51 -0.77
CA ASP A 62 3.72 14.62 -0.97
C ASP A 62 4.49 13.74 0.02
N GLY A 63 4.05 13.70 1.26
CA GLY A 63 4.62 12.83 2.28
C GLY A 63 4.40 11.35 2.01
N LEU A 64 3.17 10.96 1.62
CA LEU A 64 2.81 9.59 1.26
C LEU A 64 3.65 9.05 0.10
N LEU A 65 3.93 9.90 -0.88
CA LEU A 65 4.67 9.51 -2.08
C LEU A 65 6.19 9.41 -1.87
N LYS A 66 6.74 9.87 -0.75
CA LYS A 66 8.21 9.88 -0.52
C LYS A 66 8.84 8.49 -0.64
N GLY A 67 8.24 7.50 -0.01
CA GLY A 67 8.74 6.13 -0.07
C GLY A 67 8.72 5.57 -1.50
N TYR A 68 7.59 5.75 -2.19
CA TYR A 68 7.46 5.34 -3.59
C TYR A 68 8.46 6.03 -4.51
N LEU A 69 8.63 7.36 -4.41
CA LEU A 69 9.56 8.11 -5.26
C LEU A 69 11.01 7.69 -5.03
N ALA A 70 11.40 7.48 -3.76
CA ALA A 70 12.74 6.97 -3.42
C ALA A 70 12.96 5.52 -3.92
N ALA A 71 11.93 4.66 -3.80
CA ALA A 71 11.96 3.30 -4.32
C ALA A 71 12.09 3.30 -5.85
N ARG A 72 11.31 4.13 -6.53
CA ARG A 72 11.33 4.25 -8.00
C ARG A 72 12.70 4.69 -8.51
N GLU A 73 13.29 5.72 -7.91
CA GLU A 73 14.63 6.20 -8.27
C GLU A 73 15.69 5.09 -8.09
N ALA A 74 15.62 4.34 -6.98
CA ALA A 74 16.52 3.21 -6.73
C ALA A 74 16.26 2.06 -7.72
N GLY A 75 15.00 1.76 -8.02
CA GLY A 75 14.59 0.73 -8.97
C GLY A 75 15.08 1.01 -10.40
N GLU A 76 14.97 2.26 -10.85
CA GLU A 76 15.49 2.69 -12.15
C GLU A 76 17.00 2.43 -12.28
N LYS A 77 17.78 2.70 -11.21
CA LYS A 77 19.23 2.45 -11.18
C LYS A 77 19.59 0.97 -11.17
N LEU A 78 18.79 0.13 -10.54
CA LEU A 78 19.05 -1.30 -10.33
C LEU A 78 18.33 -2.22 -11.34
N GLY A 79 17.47 -1.67 -12.18
CA GLY A 79 16.67 -2.45 -13.12
C GLY A 79 15.60 -3.30 -12.40
N LEU A 80 14.97 -2.75 -11.36
CA LEU A 80 13.81 -3.33 -10.68
C LEU A 80 12.57 -2.47 -11.00
N CYS A 81 11.48 -3.08 -11.45
CA CYS A 81 10.23 -2.37 -11.68
C CYS A 81 9.60 -1.95 -10.34
N VAL A 82 9.21 -0.68 -10.21
CA VAL A 82 8.58 -0.17 -8.98
C VAL A 82 7.26 0.49 -9.33
N LEU A 83 6.17 -0.01 -8.74
CA LEU A 83 4.82 0.50 -8.94
C LEU A 83 4.31 1.19 -7.67
N LEU A 84 3.41 2.15 -7.88
CA LEU A 84 2.68 2.83 -6.82
C LEU A 84 1.48 2.00 -6.40
N GLY A 85 1.31 1.82 -5.11
CA GLY A 85 0.11 1.40 -4.42
C GLY A 85 0.04 2.08 -3.07
N TRP A 86 -0.93 1.70 -2.27
CA TRP A 86 -1.05 2.11 -0.86
C TRP A 86 -1.93 1.15 -0.09
N GLU A 87 -1.78 1.14 1.24
CA GLU A 87 -2.59 0.33 2.13
C GLU A 87 -3.60 1.21 2.88
N TYR A 88 -4.86 1.13 2.47
CA TYR A 88 -5.98 1.85 3.06
C TYR A 88 -6.48 1.10 4.29
N TYR A 89 -6.81 1.82 5.37
CA TYR A 89 -7.33 1.25 6.62
C TYR A 89 -8.84 1.47 6.76
N ASP A 90 -9.58 0.44 7.19
CA ASP A 90 -10.98 0.57 7.60
C ASP A 90 -11.34 -0.46 8.68
N GLN A 91 -11.85 0.00 9.82
CA GLN A 91 -12.43 -0.80 10.91
C GLN A 91 -11.60 -2.04 11.31
N GLY A 92 -10.28 -1.94 11.33
CA GLY A 92 -9.37 -3.03 11.69
C GLY A 92 -8.91 -3.89 10.51
N GLY A 93 -9.45 -3.69 9.31
CA GLY A 93 -8.96 -4.26 8.06
C GLY A 93 -8.05 -3.32 7.29
N ASP A 94 -7.11 -3.89 6.56
CA ASP A 94 -6.21 -3.18 5.68
C ASP A 94 -6.48 -3.60 4.22
N PHE A 95 -6.41 -2.65 3.27
CA PHE A 95 -6.81 -2.84 1.89
C PHE A 95 -5.76 -2.26 0.94
N LEU A 96 -5.09 -3.15 0.21
CA LEU A 96 -4.09 -2.77 -0.78
C LEU A 96 -4.78 -2.23 -2.03
N THR A 97 -4.35 -1.07 -2.48
CA THR A 97 -4.87 -0.42 -3.68
C THR A 97 -3.77 -0.31 -4.73
N PHE A 98 -4.10 -0.70 -5.95
CA PHE A 98 -3.20 -0.77 -7.09
C PHE A 98 -3.79 -0.12 -8.34
N GLY A 99 -2.91 0.23 -9.28
CA GLY A 99 -3.29 0.61 -10.64
C GLY A 99 -3.68 2.07 -10.83
N LEU A 100 -3.59 2.89 -9.78
CA LEU A 100 -3.90 4.32 -9.85
C LEU A 100 -2.64 5.19 -9.75
N SER A 101 -2.74 6.41 -10.24
CA SER A 101 -1.65 7.39 -10.21
C SER A 101 -1.74 8.33 -9.01
N GLU A 102 -0.69 9.12 -8.79
CA GLU A 102 -0.69 10.21 -7.82
C GLU A 102 -1.77 11.26 -8.08
N ALA A 103 -2.17 11.47 -9.35
CA ALA A 103 -3.25 12.41 -9.68
C ALA A 103 -4.56 12.01 -9.02
N PHE A 104 -4.91 10.71 -9.00
CA PHE A 104 -6.08 10.23 -8.30
C PHE A 104 -6.07 10.62 -6.82
N LEU A 105 -4.93 10.47 -6.15
CA LEU A 105 -4.77 10.83 -4.75
C LEU A 105 -4.91 12.34 -4.52
N ARG A 106 -4.38 13.14 -5.43
CA ARG A 106 -4.42 14.61 -5.32
C ARG A 106 -5.81 15.20 -5.54
N ASP A 107 -6.60 14.54 -6.41
CA ASP A 107 -7.92 15.02 -6.81
C ASP A 107 -9.05 14.57 -5.86
N HIS A 108 -8.74 13.73 -4.84
CA HIS A 108 -9.74 13.17 -3.93
C HIS A 108 -9.32 13.37 -2.48
N ASP A 109 -9.54 14.56 -1.95
CA ASP A 109 -9.12 14.95 -0.59
C ASP A 109 -10.03 14.42 0.54
N ASP A 110 -11.14 13.79 0.17
CA ASP A 110 -12.11 13.17 1.07
C ASP A 110 -11.88 11.64 1.28
N LEU A 111 -10.87 11.04 0.66
CA LEU A 111 -10.66 9.58 0.71
C LEU A 111 -10.50 9.02 2.14
N CYS A 112 -10.04 9.82 3.10
CA CYS A 112 -9.90 9.37 4.48
C CYS A 112 -11.23 9.30 5.25
N ASP A 113 -12.29 9.93 4.74
CA ASP A 113 -13.53 10.21 5.46
C ASP A 113 -14.74 9.48 4.87
N ILE A 114 -14.54 8.72 3.79
CA ILE A 114 -15.60 7.96 3.13
C ILE A 114 -15.66 6.50 3.60
N PRO A 115 -16.85 5.86 3.58
CA PRO A 115 -16.99 4.43 3.87
C PRO A 115 -16.20 3.56 2.88
N LEU A 116 -15.76 2.38 3.32
CA LEU A 116 -14.99 1.43 2.51
C LEU A 116 -15.68 1.08 1.17
N ASP A 117 -16.98 0.87 1.17
CA ASP A 117 -17.73 0.52 -0.05
C ASP A 117 -17.65 1.64 -1.09
N GLU A 118 -17.78 2.89 -0.66
CA GLU A 118 -17.61 4.06 -1.53
C GLU A 118 -16.17 4.21 -2.01
N TYR A 119 -15.20 3.99 -1.12
CA TYR A 119 -13.78 3.99 -1.49
C TYR A 119 -13.49 2.97 -2.61
N VAL A 120 -13.89 1.71 -2.41
CA VAL A 120 -13.70 0.65 -3.41
C VAL A 120 -14.41 0.98 -4.73
N ARG A 121 -15.63 1.51 -4.66
CA ARG A 121 -16.38 1.93 -5.85
C ARG A 121 -15.63 3.00 -6.65
N ARG A 122 -15.05 4.02 -5.97
CA ARG A 122 -14.27 5.09 -6.64
C ARG A 122 -12.97 4.57 -7.23
N VAL A 123 -12.25 3.73 -6.50
CA VAL A 123 -11.03 3.08 -7.00
C VAL A 123 -11.31 2.30 -8.28
N ARG A 124 -12.34 1.46 -8.28
CA ARG A 124 -12.75 0.69 -9.46
C ARG A 124 -13.19 1.56 -10.64
N ALA A 125 -13.97 2.61 -10.36
CA ALA A 125 -14.40 3.55 -11.40
C ALA A 125 -13.22 4.27 -12.08
N ALA A 126 -12.12 4.45 -11.36
CA ALA A 126 -10.88 5.01 -11.88
C ALA A 126 -9.95 3.96 -12.54
N GLY A 127 -10.36 2.68 -12.59
CA GLY A 127 -9.57 1.60 -13.18
C GLY A 127 -8.57 0.92 -12.22
N GLY A 128 -8.69 1.20 -10.92
CA GLY A 128 -7.86 0.57 -9.89
C GLY A 128 -8.40 -0.78 -9.43
N PHE A 129 -7.61 -1.46 -8.59
CA PHE A 129 -7.88 -2.78 -8.02
C PHE A 129 -7.67 -2.73 -6.50
N VAL A 130 -8.55 -3.35 -5.73
CA VAL A 130 -8.45 -3.41 -4.26
C VAL A 130 -8.37 -4.85 -3.79
N SER A 131 -7.33 -5.16 -3.00
CA SER A 131 -7.16 -6.48 -2.36
C SER A 131 -7.16 -6.31 -0.85
N GLN A 132 -7.93 -7.10 -0.12
CA GLN A 132 -7.85 -7.10 1.34
C GLN A 132 -6.55 -7.77 1.79
N ALA A 133 -5.75 -7.03 2.56
CA ALA A 133 -4.49 -7.49 3.12
C ALA A 133 -4.74 -8.42 4.32
N HIS A 134 -3.92 -9.45 4.45
CA HIS A 134 -3.87 -10.37 5.62
C HIS A 134 -5.21 -10.55 6.36
N PRO A 135 -6.31 -10.94 5.70
CA PRO A 135 -7.67 -10.94 6.28
C PRO A 135 -7.83 -11.86 7.49
N TYR A 136 -6.91 -12.80 7.67
CA TYR A 136 -6.92 -13.75 8.80
C TYR A 136 -5.88 -13.44 9.86
N ARG A 137 -5.26 -12.24 9.81
CA ARG A 137 -4.28 -11.80 10.80
C ARG A 137 -4.90 -11.73 12.18
N ARG A 138 -4.19 -12.30 13.17
CA ARG A 138 -4.54 -12.21 14.60
C ARG A 138 -3.50 -11.36 15.32
N ALA A 139 -3.94 -10.31 16.00
CA ALA A 139 -3.10 -9.50 16.87
C ALA A 139 -3.93 -8.93 18.02
N ALA A 140 -3.30 -8.71 19.16
CA ALA A 140 -4.01 -8.25 20.38
C ALA A 140 -4.69 -6.87 20.24
N TYR A 141 -4.29 -6.08 19.25
CA TYR A 141 -4.84 -4.75 18.96
C TYR A 141 -5.94 -4.78 17.87
N LEU A 142 -6.20 -5.94 17.26
CA LEU A 142 -7.25 -6.10 16.26
C LEU A 142 -8.56 -6.55 16.92
N PRO A 143 -9.71 -6.25 16.30
CA PRO A 143 -10.97 -6.88 16.68
C PRO A 143 -10.83 -8.40 16.67
N GLU A 144 -11.63 -9.08 17.48
CA GLU A 144 -11.61 -10.54 17.58
C GLU A 144 -11.83 -11.21 16.22
N GLN A 145 -12.55 -10.54 15.32
CA GLN A 145 -12.76 -10.96 13.94
C GLN A 145 -12.83 -9.75 13.00
N VAL A 146 -11.88 -9.64 12.10
CA VAL A 146 -11.96 -8.70 10.98
C VAL A 146 -12.81 -9.34 9.88
N ALA A 147 -13.81 -8.62 9.39
CA ALA A 147 -14.66 -9.12 8.31
C ALA A 147 -13.87 -9.30 7.02
N VAL A 148 -13.96 -10.48 6.43
CA VAL A 148 -13.40 -10.72 5.07
C VAL A 148 -14.40 -10.20 4.05
N ARG A 149 -14.02 -9.17 3.31
CA ARG A 149 -14.91 -8.38 2.45
C ARG A 149 -14.91 -8.86 0.99
N VAL A 150 -15.06 -10.17 0.78
CA VAL A 150 -15.16 -10.76 -0.57
C VAL A 150 -16.33 -10.21 -1.40
N ASP A 151 -17.29 -9.58 -0.74
CA ASP A 151 -18.44 -8.92 -1.35
C ASP A 151 -18.07 -7.65 -2.14
N ILE A 152 -16.98 -6.97 -1.75
CA ILE A 152 -16.60 -5.68 -2.35
C ILE A 152 -15.18 -5.61 -2.90
N VAL A 153 -14.24 -6.46 -2.42
CA VAL A 153 -12.84 -6.41 -2.91
C VAL A 153 -12.64 -7.24 -4.18
N ASP A 154 -11.58 -6.95 -4.91
CA ASP A 154 -11.20 -7.65 -6.15
C ASP A 154 -10.31 -8.86 -5.87
N GLY A 155 -9.64 -8.88 -4.71
CA GLY A 155 -8.73 -9.94 -4.32
C GLY A 155 -8.51 -10.03 -2.81
N LEU A 156 -7.84 -11.10 -2.39
CA LEU A 156 -7.42 -11.33 -1.01
C LEU A 156 -5.93 -11.67 -1.00
N GLU A 157 -5.20 -11.14 -0.03
CA GLU A 157 -3.84 -11.58 0.26
C GLU A 157 -3.91 -12.94 0.99
N VAL A 158 -3.38 -13.98 0.33
CA VAL A 158 -3.43 -15.36 0.85
C VAL A 158 -2.14 -15.75 1.56
N PHE A 159 -1.06 -15.00 1.37
CA PHE A 159 0.23 -15.20 2.01
C PHE A 159 0.87 -13.85 2.35
N ASN A 160 1.31 -13.71 3.60
CA ASN A 160 2.07 -12.56 4.05
C ASN A 160 3.25 -13.05 4.91
N GLY A 161 4.48 -12.80 4.45
CA GLY A 161 5.70 -13.31 5.06
C GLY A 161 6.02 -12.75 6.46
N SER A 162 5.34 -11.68 6.88
CA SER A 162 5.49 -11.10 8.22
C SER A 162 4.58 -11.75 9.28
N HIS A 163 3.67 -12.64 8.89
CA HIS A 163 2.75 -13.34 9.77
C HIS A 163 3.09 -14.83 9.84
N LYS A 164 3.30 -15.30 11.07
CA LYS A 164 3.53 -16.71 11.39
C LYS A 164 2.22 -17.39 11.77
#